data_781b3244b9b9b8993074578447dcc481
#
_entry.id   781b3244b9b9b8993074578447dcc481
#
_cell.length_a   1.000
_cell.length_b   1.000
_cell.length_c   1.000
_cell.angle_alpha   90.00
_cell.angle_beta   90.00
_cell.angle_gamma   90.00
#
_symmetry.space_group_name_H-M   'P 1'
#
loop_
_entity.id
_entity.type
_entity.pdbx_description
1 polymer ?
#
loop_
_entity_poly.entity_id
_entity_poly.type
_entity_poly.pdbx_seq_one_letter_code
_entity_poly.pdbx_strand_id
1 'polypeptide(L)'
;MAVVIDFFATWCGPCKVLSPVVEQASEEFSDVAFYKVDIDEEMELAQKYQVMSVPTLLLLKEGEIVNKSVGSIPIERLRDLIRESK
;
A
#
# COMPACT_ATOMS: atom_id res chain seq x y z
N MET A 1 1.76 12.13 10.37
CA MET A 1 0.65 11.52 9.64
C MET A 1 1.08 10.20 9.02
N ALA A 2 0.27 9.18 9.17
CA ALA A 2 0.56 7.89 8.55
C ALA A 2 0.16 7.91 7.06
N VAL A 3 0.93 7.21 6.23
CA VAL A 3 0.71 7.13 4.79
C VAL A 3 0.75 5.68 4.35
N VAL A 4 -0.18 5.29 3.50
CA VAL A 4 -0.20 3.97 2.87
C VAL A 4 0.02 4.15 1.38
N ILE A 5 1.02 3.46 0.83
CA ILE A 5 1.30 3.47 -0.60
C ILE A 5 1.07 2.08 -1.15
N ASP A 6 0.17 1.95 -2.11
CA ASP A 6 -0.16 0.71 -2.80
C ASP A 6 0.56 0.69 -4.15
N PHE A 7 1.63 -0.08 -4.24
CA PHE A 7 2.34 -0.30 -5.51
C PHE A 7 1.67 -1.44 -6.25
N PHE A 8 1.20 -1.17 -7.45
CA PHE A 8 0.43 -2.12 -8.24
C PHE A 8 0.85 -2.10 -9.71
N ALA A 9 0.33 -3.06 -10.47
CA ALA A 9 0.42 -3.07 -11.93
C ALA A 9 -0.94 -3.45 -12.51
N THR A 10 -1.24 -2.94 -13.69
CA THR A 10 -2.54 -3.20 -14.34
C THR A 10 -2.71 -4.66 -14.76
N TRP A 11 -1.60 -5.37 -15.00
CA TRP A 11 -1.60 -6.79 -15.39
C TRP A 11 -1.64 -7.74 -14.20
N CYS A 12 -1.62 -7.24 -12.98
CA CYS A 12 -1.46 -8.02 -11.77
C CYS A 12 -2.82 -8.45 -11.20
N GLY A 13 -3.11 -9.75 -11.21
CA GLY A 13 -4.35 -10.30 -10.66
C GLY A 13 -4.52 -10.03 -9.15
N PRO A 14 -3.53 -10.37 -8.31
CA PRO A 14 -3.63 -10.10 -6.87
C PRO A 14 -3.81 -8.62 -6.53
N CYS A 15 -3.28 -7.72 -7.37
CA CYS A 15 -3.48 -6.28 -7.18
C CYS A 15 -4.97 -5.91 -7.30
N LYS A 16 -5.68 -6.56 -8.21
CA LYS A 16 -7.11 -6.32 -8.40
C LYS A 16 -7.93 -6.81 -7.20
N VAL A 17 -7.47 -7.87 -6.56
CA VAL A 17 -8.11 -8.39 -5.34
C VAL A 17 -7.87 -7.45 -4.16
N LEU A 18 -6.67 -6.89 -4.07
CA LEU A 18 -6.32 -5.98 -2.99
C LEU A 18 -6.96 -4.60 -3.13
N SER A 19 -7.22 -4.14 -4.34
CA SER A 19 -7.73 -2.78 -4.58
C SER A 19 -8.97 -2.43 -3.75
N PRO A 20 -10.04 -3.25 -3.72
CA PRO A 20 -11.21 -2.92 -2.90
C PRO A 20 -10.89 -2.93 -1.40
N VAL A 21 -9.93 -3.72 -0.96
CA VAL A 21 -9.49 -3.73 0.44
C VAL A 21 -8.84 -2.41 0.81
N VAL A 22 -7.98 -1.89 -0.05
CA VAL A 22 -7.33 -0.58 0.16
C VAL A 22 -8.36 0.54 0.13
N GLU A 23 -9.33 0.49 -0.79
CA GLU A 23 -10.41 1.48 -0.85
C GLU A 23 -11.23 1.48 0.44
N GLN A 24 -11.59 0.31 0.94
CA GLN A 24 -12.34 0.20 2.18
C GLN A 24 -11.56 0.80 3.35
N ALA A 25 -10.27 0.48 3.45
CA ALA A 25 -9.41 1.03 4.49
C ALA A 25 -9.33 2.57 4.39
N SER A 26 -9.25 3.10 3.18
CA SER A 26 -9.18 4.55 2.98
C SER A 26 -10.43 5.27 3.48
N GLU A 27 -11.57 4.61 3.40
CA GLU A 27 -12.82 5.17 3.92
C GLU A 27 -12.89 5.10 5.45
N GLU A 28 -12.28 4.05 6.04
CA GLU A 28 -12.29 3.84 7.48
C GLU A 28 -11.27 4.71 8.23
N PHE A 29 -10.13 4.98 7.60
CA PHE A 29 -9.04 5.71 8.24
C PHE A 29 -8.87 7.09 7.58
N SER A 30 -9.76 8.02 7.91
CA SER A 30 -9.74 9.36 7.32
C SER A 30 -8.53 10.19 7.72
N ASP A 31 -7.81 9.78 8.76
CA ASP A 31 -6.60 10.44 9.24
C ASP A 31 -5.32 9.88 8.60
N VAL A 32 -5.46 8.94 7.67
CA VAL A 32 -4.34 8.32 6.96
C VAL A 32 -4.43 8.67 5.47
N ALA A 33 -3.31 9.07 4.88
CA ALA A 33 -3.26 9.35 3.43
C ALA A 33 -2.99 8.05 2.67
N PHE A 34 -3.73 7.84 1.58
CA PHE A 34 -3.61 6.65 0.75
C PHE A 34 -3.23 7.05 -0.67
N TYR A 35 -2.19 6.42 -1.20
CA TYR A 35 -1.72 6.65 -2.57
C TYR A 35 -1.62 5.34 -3.32
N LYS A 36 -1.85 5.40 -4.63
CA LYS A 36 -1.64 4.26 -5.53
C LYS A 36 -0.55 4.61 -6.52
N VAL A 37 0.38 3.71 -6.70
CA VAL A 37 1.52 3.90 -7.61
C VAL A 37 1.58 2.73 -8.59
N ASP A 38 1.42 3.04 -9.88
CA ASP A 38 1.59 2.07 -10.95
C ASP A 38 3.08 1.92 -11.23
N ILE A 39 3.63 0.73 -11.00
CA ILE A 39 5.07 0.49 -11.13
C ILE A 39 5.57 0.63 -12.57
N ASP A 40 4.70 0.47 -13.54
CA ASP A 40 5.08 0.60 -14.95
C ASP A 40 5.13 2.06 -15.39
N GLU A 41 4.32 2.92 -14.77
CA GLU A 41 4.33 4.36 -15.03
C GLU A 41 5.35 5.09 -14.16
N GLU A 42 5.55 4.63 -12.92
CA GLU A 42 6.41 5.26 -11.92
C GLU A 42 7.58 4.36 -11.56
N MET A 43 8.37 3.99 -12.56
CA MET A 43 9.47 3.04 -12.39
C MET A 43 10.54 3.53 -11.42
N GLU A 44 10.85 4.83 -11.46
CA GLU A 44 11.85 5.41 -10.57
C GLU A 44 11.42 5.35 -9.11
N LEU A 45 10.13 5.60 -8.86
CA LEU A 45 9.58 5.57 -7.52
C LEU A 45 9.57 4.14 -6.97
N ALA A 46 9.21 3.16 -7.81
CA ALA A 46 9.26 1.76 -7.43
C ALA A 46 10.69 1.33 -7.08
N GLN A 47 11.67 1.77 -7.85
CA GLN A 47 13.08 1.48 -7.58
C GLN A 47 13.55 2.14 -6.30
N LYS A 48 13.15 3.39 -6.06
CA LYS A 48 13.51 4.13 -4.85
C LYS A 48 13.11 3.38 -3.59
N TYR A 49 11.91 2.81 -3.61
CA TYR A 49 11.39 2.05 -2.46
C TYR A 49 11.69 0.55 -2.54
N GLN A 50 12.50 0.14 -3.52
CA GLN A 50 12.94 -1.25 -3.68
C GLN A 50 11.77 -2.22 -3.79
N VAL A 51 10.73 -1.84 -4.55
CA VAL A 51 9.58 -2.68 -4.79
C VAL A 51 9.94 -3.73 -5.85
N MET A 52 9.98 -4.99 -5.45
CA MET A 52 10.40 -6.11 -6.30
C MET A 52 9.23 -6.90 -6.86
N SER A 53 8.08 -6.79 -6.24
CA SER A 53 6.88 -7.53 -6.66
C SER A 53 5.64 -6.72 -6.37
N VAL A 54 4.52 -7.08 -6.97
CA VAL A 54 3.24 -6.42 -6.76
C VAL A 54 2.18 -7.44 -6.37
N PRO A 55 1.20 -7.05 -5.54
CA PRO A 55 1.11 -5.75 -4.89
C PRO A 55 2.08 -5.64 -3.70
N THR A 56 2.55 -4.44 -3.45
CA THR A 56 3.33 -4.13 -2.25
C THR A 56 2.70 -2.94 -1.58
N LEU A 57 2.41 -3.07 -0.30
CA LEU A 57 1.94 -1.98 0.53
C LEU A 57 3.10 -1.49 1.40
N LEU A 58 3.37 -0.19 1.34
CA LEU A 58 4.30 0.45 2.25
C LEU A 58 3.51 1.36 3.18
N LEU A 59 3.81 1.26 4.45
CA LEU A 59 3.20 2.10 5.46
C LEU A 59 4.29 2.99 6.04
N LEU A 60 4.08 4.30 5.95
CA LEU A 60 5.06 5.29 6.37
C LEU A 60 4.49 6.13 7.50
N LYS A 61 5.38 6.57 8.38
CA LYS A 61 5.06 7.54 9.41
C LYS A 61 6.15 8.60 9.39
N GLU A 62 5.73 9.85 9.17
CA GLU A 62 6.65 10.99 9.11
C GLU A 62 7.78 10.77 8.09
N GLY A 63 7.42 10.19 6.94
CA GLY A 63 8.35 9.97 5.84
C GLY A 63 9.21 8.72 5.95
N GLU A 64 9.09 7.96 7.03
CA GLU A 64 9.86 6.73 7.21
C GLU A 64 8.99 5.48 7.06
N ILE A 65 9.54 4.45 6.41
CA ILE A 65 8.84 3.18 6.25
C ILE A 65 8.82 2.47 7.61
N VAL A 66 7.60 2.22 8.12
CA VAL A 66 7.43 1.54 9.41
C VAL A 66 6.84 0.14 9.27
N ASN A 67 6.20 -0.15 8.13
CA ASN A 67 5.69 -1.48 7.83
C ASN A 67 5.68 -1.72 6.32
N LYS A 68 5.71 -3.01 5.95
CA LYS A 68 5.65 -3.43 4.56
C LYS A 68 4.85 -4.73 4.47
N SER A 69 4.03 -4.86 3.43
CA SER A 69 3.29 -6.07 3.15
C SER A 69 3.37 -6.40 1.66
N VAL A 70 3.69 -7.63 1.32
CA VAL A 70 3.76 -8.09 -0.06
C VAL A 70 2.65 -9.10 -0.31
N GLY A 71 1.91 -8.90 -1.41
CA GLY A 71 0.80 -9.76 -1.78
C GLY A 71 -0.54 -9.23 -1.29
N SER A 72 -1.60 -9.92 -1.71
CA SER A 72 -2.96 -9.57 -1.30
C SER A 72 -3.18 -9.99 0.16
N ILE A 73 -3.82 -9.11 0.93
CA ILE A 73 -4.13 -9.37 2.34
C ILE A 73 -5.59 -9.03 2.61
N PRO A 74 -6.21 -9.66 3.61
CA PRO A 74 -7.58 -9.33 3.99
C PRO A 74 -7.64 -7.99 4.74
N ILE A 75 -8.83 -7.41 4.80
CA ILE A 75 -9.03 -6.10 5.42
C ILE A 75 -8.60 -6.06 6.88
N GLU A 76 -8.82 -7.14 7.64
CA GLU A 76 -8.42 -7.20 9.06
C GLU A 76 -6.91 -7.03 9.21
N ARG A 77 -6.15 -7.67 8.32
CA ARG A 77 -4.69 -7.55 8.35
C ARG A 77 -4.24 -6.13 8.03
N LEU A 78 -4.87 -5.51 7.04
CA LEU A 78 -4.55 -4.12 6.69
C LEU A 78 -4.89 -3.16 7.82
N ARG A 79 -6.02 -3.36 8.48
CA ARG A 79 -6.38 -2.56 9.66
C ARG A 79 -5.32 -2.64 10.74
N ASP A 80 -4.84 -3.85 11.02
CA ASP A 80 -3.79 -4.07 12.03
C ASP A 80 -2.49 -3.35 11.65
N LEU A 81 -2.08 -3.47 10.38
CA LEU A 81 -0.88 -2.79 9.89
C LEU A 81 -0.98 -1.28 10.03
N ILE A 82 -2.14 -0.72 9.69
CA ILE A 82 -2.35 0.73 9.80
C ILE A 82 -2.28 1.17 11.26
N ARG A 83 -2.93 0.44 12.15
CA ARG A 83 -2.91 0.77 13.59
C ARG A 83 -1.51 0.68 14.18
N GLU A 84 -0.73 -0.31 13.76
CA GLU A 84 0.68 -0.46 14.17
C GLU A 84 1.55 0.69 13.66
N SER A 85 1.16 1.29 12.55
CA SER A 85 1.95 2.33 11.86
C SER A 85 1.61 3.76 12.30
N LYS A 86 0.62 3.91 13.15
CA LYS A 86 0.20 5.26 13.62
C LYS A 86 1.06 5.85 14.74
#